data_d9ff95192b37dfa632252a899f2e333d
#
_entry.id   d9ff95192b37dfa632252a899f2e333d
#
_cell.length_a   1.000
_cell.length_b   1.000
_cell.length_c   1.000
_cell.angle_alpha   90.00
_cell.angle_beta   90.00
_cell.angle_gamma   90.00
#
_symmetry.space_group_name_H-M   'P 1'
#
loop_
_entity.id
_entity.type
_entity.pdbx_description
1 polymer ?
#
loop_
_entity_poly.entity_id
_entity_poly.type
_entity_poly.pdbx_seq_one_letter_code
_entity_poly.pdbx_strand_id
1 'polypeptide(L)' 'MSIIAPQQDHALEQRTRDAWQRYADDLRDLGGARYEEAEDAAWDRLQTELADIAAEHAAQLGH' A
#
# COMPACT_ATOMS: atom_id res chain seq x y z
N MET A 1 -13.12 26.48 4.35
CA MET A 1 -13.02 26.03 4.23
C MET A 1 -12.57 25.39 3.60
N SER A 2 -12.30 25.15 3.33
CA SER A 2 -11.87 24.75 2.85
C SER A 2 -11.55 23.79 2.50
N ILE A 3 -11.57 23.38 2.16
CA ILE A 3 -11.48 22.46 1.87
C ILE A 3 -10.87 21.82 1.17
N ILE A 4 -10.55 21.75 0.86
CA ILE A 4 -9.90 21.29 0.20
C ILE A 4 -9.49 20.22 -0.07
N ALA A 5 -9.71 19.64 -0.35
CA ALA A 5 -9.52 18.53 -0.60
C ALA A 5 -8.54 18.19 -1.26
N PRO A 6 -7.72 17.93 -0.87
CA PRO A 6 -6.73 17.56 -1.47
C PRO A 6 -6.94 16.35 -2.18
N GLN A 7 -7.01 16.38 -3.38
CA GLN A 7 -7.03 15.22 -4.18
C GLN A 7 -5.82 14.38 -3.99
N GLN A 8 -4.72 15.00 -3.62
CA GLN A 8 -3.51 14.25 -3.37
C GLN A 8 -3.66 13.32 -2.20
N ASP A 9 -4.31 13.80 -1.15
CA ASP A 9 -4.53 12.95 0.01
C ASP A 9 -5.45 11.79 -0.33
N HIS A 10 -6.43 12.07 -1.16
CA HIS A 10 -7.36 11.04 -1.56
C HIS A 10 -6.66 9.96 -2.40
N ALA A 11 -5.82 10.40 -3.33
CA ALA A 11 -5.08 9.46 -4.16
C ALA A 11 -4.13 8.63 -3.33
N LEU A 12 -3.50 9.25 -2.35
CA LEU A 12 -2.58 8.55 -1.47
C LEU A 12 -3.31 7.48 -0.68
N GLU A 13 -4.45 7.83 -0.12
CA GLU A 13 -5.25 6.85 0.63
C GLU A 13 -5.67 5.70 -0.27
N GLN A 14 -6.05 6.02 -1.49
CA GLN A 14 -6.49 5.00 -2.41
C GLN A 14 -5.37 4.04 -2.75
N ARG A 15 -4.19 4.57 -3.01
CA ARG A 15 -3.04 3.72 -3.33
C ARG A 15 -2.65 2.85 -2.15
N THR A 16 -2.71 3.41 -0.95
CA THR A 16 -2.41 2.65 0.25
C THR A 16 -3.43 1.53 0.43
N ARG A 17 -4.69 1.84 0.25
CA ARG A 17 -5.74 0.85 0.38
C ARG A 17 -5.59 -0.25 -0.67
N ASP A 18 -5.25 0.14 -1.90
CA ASP A 18 -5.05 -0.83 -2.96
C ASP A 18 -3.89 -1.77 -2.65
N ALA A 19 -2.82 -1.23 -2.08
CA ALA A 19 -1.69 -2.06 -1.71
C ALA A 19 -2.08 -3.09 -0.65
N TRP A 20 -2.81 -2.67 0.36
CA TRP A 20 -3.28 -3.58 1.40
C TRP A 20 -4.25 -4.61 0.83
N GLN A 21 -5.11 -4.17 -0.07
CA GLN A 21 -6.06 -5.09 -0.67
C GLN A 21 -5.37 -6.14 -1.51
N ARG A 22 -4.34 -5.74 -2.26
CA ARG A 22 -3.56 -6.68 -3.05
C ARG A 22 -2.86 -7.69 -2.16
N TYR A 23 -2.33 -7.22 -1.04
CA TYR A 23 -1.73 -8.10 -0.06
C TYR A 23 -2.73 -9.13 0.44
N ALA A 24 -3.92 -8.68 0.80
CA ALA A 24 -4.95 -9.59 1.29
C ALA A 24 -5.40 -10.57 0.21
N ASP A 25 -5.52 -10.09 -1.02
CA ASP A 25 -5.93 -10.94 -2.14
C ASP A 25 -4.90 -12.01 -2.43
N ASP A 26 -3.62 -11.64 -2.34
CA ASP A 26 -2.55 -12.59 -2.61
C ASP A 26 -2.61 -13.76 -1.63
N LEU A 27 -3.07 -13.52 -0.43
CA LEU A 27 -3.08 -14.54 0.60
C LEU A 27 -4.41 -15.24 0.76
N ARG A 28 -5.43 -14.76 0.07
CA ARG A 28 -6.79 -15.23 0.33
C ARG A 28 -6.96 -16.70 0.04
N ASP A 29 -6.39 -17.17 -1.06
CA ASP A 29 -6.60 -18.52 -1.51
C ASP A 29 -5.52 -19.48 -1.05
N LEU A 30 -4.62 -19.03 -0.22
CA LEU A 30 -3.49 -19.82 0.21
C LEU A 30 -3.73 -20.35 1.61
N GLY A 31 -3.16 -21.52 1.88
CA GLY A 31 -3.28 -22.10 3.20
C GLY A 31 -2.07 -22.94 3.52
N GLY A 32 -1.89 -23.23 4.79
CA GLY A 32 -0.81 -24.09 5.25
C GLY A 32 0.56 -23.49 4.98
N ALA A 33 1.48 -24.35 4.56
CA ALA A 33 2.85 -23.95 4.34
C ALA A 33 2.97 -22.91 3.23
N ARG A 34 2.11 -23.02 2.23
CA ARG A 34 2.14 -22.05 1.14
C ARG A 34 1.82 -20.66 1.63
N TYR A 35 0.89 -20.57 2.56
CA TYR A 35 0.50 -19.28 3.12
C TYR A 35 1.71 -18.62 3.77
N GLU A 36 2.48 -19.39 4.54
CA GLU A 36 3.60 -18.82 5.25
C GLU A 36 4.66 -18.29 4.29
N GLU A 37 4.96 -19.08 3.26
CA GLU A 37 5.96 -18.64 2.29
C GLU A 37 5.48 -17.42 1.53
N ALA A 38 4.23 -17.44 1.11
CA ALA A 38 3.67 -16.35 0.34
C ALA A 38 3.52 -15.10 1.19
N GLU A 39 3.25 -15.29 2.47
CA GLU A 39 3.09 -14.16 3.38
C GLU A 39 4.37 -13.34 3.46
N ASP A 40 5.52 -14.02 3.58
CA ASP A 40 6.78 -13.29 3.64
C ASP A 40 7.00 -12.45 2.40
N ALA A 41 6.79 -13.05 1.23
CA ALA A 41 7.00 -12.33 -0.02
C ALA A 41 5.98 -11.22 -0.19
N ALA A 42 4.73 -11.50 0.16
CA ALA A 42 3.67 -10.50 0.04
C ALA A 42 3.91 -9.34 0.99
N TRP A 43 4.37 -9.65 2.20
CA TRP A 43 4.67 -8.62 3.18
C TRP A 43 5.81 -7.71 2.70
N ASP A 44 6.86 -8.32 2.15
CA ASP A 44 7.97 -7.53 1.61
C ASP A 44 7.49 -6.61 0.50
N ARG A 45 6.65 -7.15 -0.38
CA ARG A 45 6.12 -6.34 -1.47
C ARG A 45 5.27 -5.19 -0.94
N LEU A 46 4.42 -5.49 0.05
CA LEU A 46 3.58 -4.48 0.65
C LEU A 46 4.43 -3.38 1.26
N GLN A 47 5.46 -3.76 2.01
CA GLN A 47 6.34 -2.77 2.63
C GLN A 47 7.02 -1.91 1.59
N THR A 48 7.46 -2.52 0.50
CA THR A 48 8.09 -1.77 -0.58
C THR A 48 7.11 -0.80 -1.19
N GLU A 49 5.88 -1.24 -1.44
CA GLU A 49 4.87 -0.37 -2.02
C GLU A 49 4.54 0.79 -1.09
N LEU A 50 4.39 0.50 0.19
CA LEU A 50 4.08 1.56 1.15
C LEU A 50 5.24 2.55 1.25
N ALA A 51 6.47 2.06 1.19
CA ALA A 51 7.63 2.93 1.21
C ALA A 51 7.68 3.81 -0.03
N ASP A 52 7.35 3.25 -1.18
CA ASP A 52 7.31 4.02 -2.41
C ASP A 52 6.25 5.11 -2.34
N ILE A 53 5.08 4.76 -1.83
CA ILE A 53 4.00 5.72 -1.69
C ILE A 53 4.42 6.85 -0.76
N ALA A 54 5.05 6.49 0.36
CA ALA A 54 5.50 7.49 1.32
C ALA A 54 6.58 8.38 0.71
N ALA A 55 7.46 7.79 -0.07
CA ALA A 55 8.53 8.57 -0.72
C ALA A 55 7.96 9.55 -1.73
N GLU A 56 6.97 9.11 -2.49
CA GLU A 56 6.34 10.01 -3.44
C GLU A 56 5.64 11.15 -2.73
N HIS A 57 4.96 10.83 -1.65
CA HIS A 57 4.27 11.84 -0.88
C HIS A 57 5.27 12.84 -0.30
N ALA A 58 6.35 12.35 0.24
CA ALA A 58 7.38 13.22 0.80
C ALA A 58 8.01 14.09 -0.27
N ALA A 59 8.22 13.54 -1.46
CA ALA A 59 8.79 14.31 -2.55
C ALA A 59 7.87 15.45 -2.96
N GLN A 60 6.56 15.18 -2.94
CA GLN A 60 5.61 16.24 -3.27
C GLN A 60 5.58 17.32 -2.22
N LEU A 61 5.73 16.93 -0.97
CA LEU A 61 5.75 17.90 0.11
C LEU A 61 7.07 18.61 0.21
N GLY A 62 8.11 18.01 -0.32
CA GLY A 62 9.46 18.54 -0.20
C GLY A 62 9.69 19.78 -0.98
N HIS A 63 8.74 20.24 -1.71
CA HIS A 63 8.86 21.49 -2.38
C HIS A 63 8.35 22.60 -1.54
#